data_8cac9102b805da3b0e68d09ca6cd0086
#
_entry.id   8cac9102b805da3b0e68d09ca6cd0086
#
_cell.length_a   1.000
_cell.length_b   1.000
_cell.length_c   1.000
_cell.angle_alpha   90.00
_cell.angle_beta   90.00
_cell.angle_gamma   90.00
#
_symmetry.space_group_name_H-M   'P 1'
#
loop_
_entity.id
_entity.type
_entity.pdbx_description
1 polymer ?
#
loop_
_entity_poly.entity_id
_entity_poly.type
_entity_poly.pdbx_seq_one_letter_code
_entity_poly.pdbx_strand_id
1 'polypeptide(L)'
;MAIVDKSGSRVKRMFGQIAPKYDRMNHLLSMNVDRYWRWRTVRRVAPQGTSPILDICTGTGDLALAYCRRTRGEVEVIGSDFCPQMLAVGEKKKARASYAERLRFVEADAQQLPFDDDSFQIVSVAFGLRNVQDTDRGLAEMVRVCEPQGRVAVLEFSEPTWQPFKACYGWYFRNVLPRLGQWIARNDEDAYNYLPESVGQFPSGTALLERMAAAGLREVCLKRLTFGVATLYVGVK
;
A
#
# COMPACT_ATOMS: atom_id res chain seq x y z
N MET A 1 -24.75 7.13 -0.57
CA MET A 1 -23.37 7.61 -0.37
C MET A 1 -22.84 8.05 -1.71
N ALA A 2 -22.20 9.22 -1.80
CA ALA A 2 -21.54 9.65 -3.02
C ALA A 2 -20.36 8.71 -3.31
N ILE A 3 -20.13 8.40 -4.59
CA ILE A 3 -18.98 7.58 -5.01
C ILE A 3 -17.73 8.46 -4.85
N VAL A 4 -16.70 7.93 -4.20
CA VAL A 4 -15.42 8.62 -4.04
C VAL A 4 -14.80 8.83 -5.42
N ASP A 5 -14.47 10.07 -5.75
CA ASP A 5 -13.75 10.37 -6.98
C ASP A 5 -12.29 9.91 -6.85
N LYS A 6 -11.96 8.85 -7.60
CA LYS A 6 -10.62 8.25 -7.70
C LYS A 6 -9.92 8.64 -9.00
N SER A 7 -10.31 9.75 -9.63
CA SER A 7 -9.61 10.21 -10.84
C SER A 7 -8.12 10.39 -10.56
N GLY A 8 -7.27 9.87 -11.44
CA GLY A 8 -5.83 9.88 -11.26
C GLY A 8 -5.27 11.30 -11.04
N SER A 9 -5.81 12.30 -11.71
CA SER A 9 -5.40 13.69 -11.57
C SER A 9 -5.69 14.27 -10.18
N ARG A 10 -6.86 13.95 -9.57
CA ARG A 10 -7.20 14.36 -8.21
C ARG A 10 -6.33 13.66 -7.19
N VAL A 11 -6.20 12.34 -7.29
CA VAL A 11 -5.40 11.54 -6.37
C VAL A 11 -3.92 11.96 -6.43
N LYS A 12 -3.36 12.17 -7.64
CA LYS A 12 -1.98 12.66 -7.83
C LYS A 12 -1.76 14.03 -7.17
N ARG A 13 -2.69 14.97 -7.35
CA ARG A 13 -2.61 16.32 -6.76
C ARG A 13 -2.71 16.25 -5.22
N MET A 14 -3.67 15.51 -4.69
CA MET A 14 -3.88 15.33 -3.26
C MET A 14 -2.62 14.77 -2.57
N PHE A 15 -2.07 13.67 -3.08
CA PHE A 15 -0.86 13.07 -2.51
C PHE A 15 0.38 13.95 -2.73
N GLY A 16 0.48 14.64 -3.86
CA GLY A 16 1.57 15.59 -4.13
C GLY A 16 1.64 16.72 -3.10
N GLN A 17 0.49 17.28 -2.69
CA GLN A 17 0.43 18.35 -1.68
C GLN A 17 0.88 17.87 -0.29
N ILE A 18 0.53 16.66 0.11
CA ILE A 18 0.85 16.15 1.45
C ILE A 18 2.19 15.42 1.53
N ALA A 19 2.84 15.11 0.40
CA ALA A 19 4.06 14.30 0.34
C ALA A 19 5.14 14.69 1.37
N PRO A 20 5.46 15.97 1.61
CA PRO A 20 6.50 16.35 2.59
C PRO A 20 6.16 15.99 4.05
N LYS A 21 4.88 15.86 4.38
CA LYS A 21 4.39 15.58 5.73
C LYS A 21 3.81 14.17 5.87
N TYR A 22 3.68 13.44 4.76
CA TYR A 22 2.96 12.18 4.65
C TYR A 22 3.39 11.15 5.68
N ASP A 23 4.69 10.87 5.78
CA ASP A 23 5.20 9.86 6.72
C ASP A 23 4.91 10.23 8.17
N ARG A 24 5.19 11.48 8.55
CA ARG A 24 4.94 11.96 9.92
C ARG A 24 3.47 11.82 10.30
N MET A 25 2.58 12.15 9.37
CA MET A 25 1.15 12.06 9.57
C MET A 25 0.71 10.61 9.73
N ASN A 26 1.11 9.72 8.84
CA ASN A 26 0.75 8.32 8.89
C ASN A 26 1.27 7.64 10.16
N HIS A 27 2.52 7.90 10.52
CA HIS A 27 3.11 7.36 11.75
C HIS A 27 2.39 7.89 13.00
N LEU A 28 2.04 9.17 13.04
CA LEU A 28 1.30 9.75 14.16
C LEU A 28 -0.12 9.18 14.25
N LEU A 29 -0.87 9.18 13.14
CA LEU A 29 -2.26 8.71 13.10
C LEU A 29 -2.39 7.21 13.34
N SER A 30 -1.38 6.43 12.97
CA SER A 30 -1.32 4.99 13.26
C SER A 30 -0.63 4.67 14.60
N MET A 31 -0.15 5.68 15.35
CA MET A 31 0.69 5.49 16.54
C MET A 31 1.91 4.58 16.25
N ASN A 32 2.53 4.73 15.08
CA ASN A 32 3.61 3.90 14.54
C ASN A 32 3.27 2.41 14.30
N VAL A 33 2.02 2.01 14.43
CA VAL A 33 1.61 0.61 14.19
C VAL A 33 1.73 0.23 12.71
N ASP A 34 1.69 1.19 11.80
CA ASP A 34 1.93 1.01 10.36
C ASP A 34 3.30 0.37 10.06
N ARG A 35 4.33 0.67 10.86
CA ARG A 35 5.66 0.04 10.76
C ARG A 35 5.61 -1.45 11.09
N TYR A 36 4.84 -1.83 12.14
CA TYR A 36 4.60 -3.22 12.49
C TYR A 36 3.85 -3.95 11.38
N TRP A 37 2.85 -3.33 10.74
CA TRP A 37 2.12 -3.97 9.64
C TRP A 37 3.03 -4.25 8.44
N ARG A 38 3.87 -3.29 8.02
CA ARG A 38 4.85 -3.49 6.94
C ARG A 38 5.88 -4.57 7.31
N TRP A 39 6.38 -4.56 8.53
CA TRP A 39 7.28 -5.62 9.01
C TRP A 39 6.61 -7.02 8.95
N ARG A 40 5.34 -7.13 9.36
CA ARG A 40 4.57 -8.37 9.26
C ARG A 40 4.40 -8.82 7.80
N THR A 41 4.13 -7.88 6.89
CA THR A 41 4.02 -8.14 5.45
C THR A 41 5.30 -8.75 4.90
N VAL A 42 6.42 -8.07 5.08
CA VAL A 42 7.75 -8.53 4.59
C VAL A 42 8.15 -9.89 5.18
N ARG A 43 7.75 -10.18 6.42
CA ARG A 43 7.99 -11.51 7.02
C ARG A 43 7.06 -12.59 6.47
N ARG A 44 5.84 -12.26 6.10
CA ARG A 44 4.87 -13.22 5.56
C ARG A 44 5.18 -13.60 4.11
N VAL A 45 5.61 -12.64 3.32
CA VAL A 45 6.03 -12.84 1.92
C VAL A 45 7.55 -12.64 1.79
N ALA A 46 8.31 -13.34 2.63
CA ALA A 46 9.76 -13.23 2.61
C ALA A 46 10.33 -13.66 1.25
N PRO A 47 11.26 -12.89 0.67
CA PRO A 47 11.94 -13.26 -0.57
C PRO A 47 12.60 -14.64 -0.47
N GLN A 48 12.52 -15.44 -1.53
CA GLN A 48 13.06 -16.80 -1.57
C GLN A 48 14.08 -17.02 -2.69
N GLY A 49 14.33 -16.01 -3.50
CA GLY A 49 15.23 -16.09 -4.64
C GLY A 49 15.96 -14.77 -4.87
N THR A 50 16.55 -14.64 -6.04
CA THR A 50 17.29 -13.45 -6.48
C THR A 50 16.48 -12.55 -7.43
N SER A 51 15.32 -13.04 -7.92
CA SER A 51 14.41 -12.23 -8.75
C SER A 51 13.99 -10.97 -8.02
N PRO A 52 13.78 -9.85 -8.71
CA PRO A 52 13.47 -8.57 -8.09
C PRO A 52 12.10 -8.58 -7.37
N ILE A 53 11.90 -7.60 -6.50
CA ILE A 53 10.66 -7.33 -5.77
C ILE A 53 10.08 -6.02 -6.29
N LEU A 54 8.76 -6.00 -6.56
CA LEU A 54 8.03 -4.79 -6.92
C LEU A 54 7.09 -4.37 -5.79
N ASP A 55 7.16 -3.10 -5.41
CA ASP A 55 6.23 -2.44 -4.50
C ASP A 55 5.48 -1.36 -5.27
N ILE A 56 4.22 -1.62 -5.65
CA ILE A 56 3.39 -0.67 -6.40
C ILE A 56 2.69 0.30 -5.45
N CYS A 57 2.35 1.49 -5.94
CA CYS A 57 1.82 2.59 -5.11
C CYS A 57 2.69 2.79 -3.87
N THR A 58 4.01 2.73 -4.07
CA THR A 58 5.02 2.70 -2.99
C THR A 58 5.02 3.96 -2.14
N GLY A 59 4.47 5.06 -2.66
CA GLY A 59 4.47 6.36 -2.02
C GLY A 59 5.89 6.85 -1.74
N THR A 60 6.20 7.04 -0.46
CA THR A 60 7.53 7.44 0.00
C THR A 60 8.50 6.27 0.21
N GLY A 61 8.13 5.05 -0.22
CA GLY A 61 9.01 3.89 -0.24
C GLY A 61 9.15 3.11 1.07
N ASP A 62 8.25 3.26 2.04
CA ASP A 62 8.40 2.60 3.35
C ASP A 62 8.40 1.08 3.27
N LEU A 63 7.53 0.46 2.45
CA LEU A 63 7.49 -0.98 2.28
C LEU A 63 8.69 -1.45 1.44
N ALA A 64 9.04 -0.74 0.37
CA ALA A 64 10.23 -1.01 -0.43
C ALA A 64 11.51 -1.01 0.43
N LEU A 65 11.70 0.00 1.28
CA LEU A 65 12.80 0.08 2.24
C LEU A 65 12.76 -1.06 3.30
N ALA A 66 11.57 -1.53 3.66
CA ALA A 66 11.45 -2.68 4.56
C ALA A 66 11.92 -3.98 3.88
N TYR A 67 11.67 -4.15 2.58
CA TYR A 67 12.25 -5.25 1.79
C TYR A 67 13.77 -5.15 1.68
N CYS A 68 14.33 -3.98 1.39
CA CYS A 68 15.78 -3.78 1.35
C CYS A 68 16.44 -4.22 2.66
N ARG A 69 15.88 -3.81 3.79
CA ARG A 69 16.38 -4.24 5.12
C ARG A 69 16.23 -5.75 5.34
N ARG A 70 15.16 -6.35 4.84
CA ARG A 70 14.91 -7.79 5.00
C ARG A 70 15.90 -8.64 4.21
N THR A 71 16.26 -8.19 3.01
CA THR A 71 17.20 -8.86 2.10
C THR A 71 18.65 -8.42 2.31
N ARG A 72 18.90 -7.45 3.18
CA ARG A 72 20.22 -6.83 3.40
C ARG A 72 20.84 -6.28 2.10
N GLY A 73 19.99 -5.81 1.17
CA GLY A 73 20.42 -5.29 -0.14
C GLY A 73 20.82 -6.35 -1.16
N GLU A 74 20.63 -7.65 -0.88
CA GLU A 74 20.99 -8.74 -1.80
C GLU A 74 20.05 -8.85 -3.00
N VAL A 75 18.78 -8.43 -2.84
CA VAL A 75 17.74 -8.49 -3.87
C VAL A 75 17.40 -7.09 -4.36
N GLU A 76 17.23 -6.92 -5.66
CA GLU A 76 16.74 -5.66 -6.24
C GLU A 76 15.30 -5.40 -5.81
N VAL A 77 15.03 -4.16 -5.41
CA VAL A 77 13.68 -3.70 -5.05
C VAL A 77 13.31 -2.53 -5.93
N ILE A 78 12.13 -2.59 -6.53
CA ILE A 78 11.57 -1.50 -7.32
C ILE A 78 10.33 -0.97 -6.60
N GLY A 79 10.35 0.33 -6.28
CA GLY A 79 9.18 1.04 -5.79
C GLY A 79 8.55 1.83 -6.94
N SER A 80 7.31 1.55 -7.30
CA SER A 80 6.59 2.32 -8.33
C SER A 80 5.45 3.12 -7.75
N ASP A 81 5.29 4.35 -8.24
CA ASP A 81 4.17 5.23 -7.87
C ASP A 81 3.90 6.20 -9.02
N PHE A 82 2.65 6.60 -9.19
CA PHE A 82 2.29 7.57 -10.24
C PHE A 82 2.49 9.03 -9.80
N CYS A 83 2.82 9.29 -8.53
CA CYS A 83 3.04 10.62 -7.95
C CYS A 83 4.54 10.91 -7.77
N PRO A 84 5.17 11.70 -8.65
CA PRO A 84 6.61 11.96 -8.59
C PRO A 84 7.03 12.70 -7.32
N GLN A 85 6.16 13.48 -6.69
CA GLN A 85 6.44 14.16 -5.43
C GLN A 85 6.64 13.16 -4.27
N MET A 86 5.88 12.06 -4.28
CA MET A 86 6.06 10.96 -3.33
C MET A 86 7.40 10.26 -3.55
N LEU A 87 7.73 9.93 -4.79
CA LEU A 87 9.00 9.30 -5.17
C LEU A 87 10.21 10.18 -4.79
N ALA A 88 10.09 11.50 -4.96
CA ALA A 88 11.14 12.44 -4.57
C ALA A 88 11.43 12.42 -3.04
N VAL A 89 10.41 12.19 -2.21
CA VAL A 89 10.60 11.94 -0.77
C VAL A 89 11.25 10.57 -0.55
N GLY A 90 10.83 9.56 -1.30
CA GLY A 90 11.41 8.21 -1.28
C GLY A 90 12.91 8.22 -1.58
N GLU A 91 13.36 8.95 -2.60
CA GLU A 91 14.78 9.09 -2.95
C GLU A 91 15.59 9.73 -1.80
N LYS A 92 15.05 10.73 -1.12
CA LYS A 92 15.71 11.33 0.07
C LYS A 92 15.83 10.34 1.23
N LYS A 93 14.85 9.46 1.40
CA LYS A 93 14.88 8.38 2.41
C LYS A 93 15.87 7.29 2.03
N LYS A 94 15.88 6.88 0.77
CA LYS A 94 16.85 5.92 0.21
C LYS A 94 18.29 6.34 0.48
N ALA A 95 18.64 7.60 0.21
CA ALA A 95 19.99 8.14 0.41
C ALA A 95 20.49 8.04 1.88
N ARG A 96 19.59 7.83 2.84
CA ARG A 96 19.90 7.72 4.29
C ARG A 96 19.66 6.32 4.84
N ALA A 97 19.17 5.40 4.02
CA ALA A 97 18.76 4.08 4.45
C ALA A 97 19.88 3.06 4.25
N SER A 98 20.04 2.15 5.21
CA SER A 98 20.93 1.00 5.05
C SER A 98 20.33 0.01 4.05
N TYR A 99 21.18 -0.63 3.25
CA TYR A 99 20.80 -1.70 2.31
C TYR A 99 19.88 -1.23 1.17
N ALA A 100 19.95 0.06 0.79
CA ALA A 100 19.09 0.62 -0.24
C ALA A 100 19.80 0.84 -1.59
N GLU A 101 20.99 0.30 -1.76
CA GLU A 101 21.81 0.46 -2.97
C GLU A 101 21.12 -0.09 -4.21
N ARG A 102 20.38 -1.20 -4.05
CA ARG A 102 19.60 -1.84 -5.11
C ARG A 102 18.12 -1.45 -5.13
N LEU A 103 17.73 -0.40 -4.39
CA LEU A 103 16.41 0.19 -4.50
C LEU A 103 16.40 1.21 -5.63
N ARG A 104 15.42 1.14 -6.51
CA ARG A 104 15.12 2.19 -7.49
C ARG A 104 13.65 2.56 -7.47
N PHE A 105 13.36 3.83 -7.73
CA PHE A 105 11.99 4.32 -7.86
C PHE A 105 11.66 4.58 -9.33
N VAL A 106 10.41 4.24 -9.72
CA VAL A 106 9.92 4.35 -11.09
C VAL A 106 8.55 5.01 -11.07
N GLU A 107 8.34 6.06 -11.87
CA GLU A 107 6.99 6.61 -12.07
C GLU A 107 6.19 5.65 -12.95
N ALA A 108 5.06 5.12 -12.42
CA ALA A 108 4.20 4.20 -13.14
C ALA A 108 2.76 4.22 -12.62
N ASP A 109 1.80 3.99 -13.51
CA ASP A 109 0.41 3.71 -13.15
C ASP A 109 0.26 2.22 -12.81
N ALA A 110 -0.32 1.92 -11.66
CA ALA A 110 -0.59 0.54 -11.23
C ALA A 110 -1.54 -0.21 -12.18
N GLN A 111 -2.28 0.49 -13.02
CA GLN A 111 -3.18 -0.08 -14.03
C GLN A 111 -2.49 -0.39 -15.38
N GLN A 112 -1.23 0.02 -15.52
CA GLN A 112 -0.40 -0.22 -16.71
C GLN A 112 1.08 -0.15 -16.32
N LEU A 113 1.57 -1.25 -15.75
CA LEU A 113 2.95 -1.32 -15.26
C LEU A 113 3.94 -1.48 -16.42
N PRO A 114 5.02 -0.66 -16.47
CA PRO A 114 6.01 -0.69 -17.55
C PRO A 114 7.05 -1.79 -17.33
N PHE A 115 6.59 -2.99 -16.99
CA PHE A 115 7.45 -4.15 -16.73
C PHE A 115 6.93 -5.35 -17.54
N ASP A 116 7.86 -6.23 -17.91
CA ASP A 116 7.54 -7.47 -18.60
C ASP A 116 6.75 -8.43 -17.71
N ASP A 117 6.05 -9.38 -18.35
CA ASP A 117 5.38 -10.47 -17.64
C ASP A 117 6.41 -11.29 -16.85
N ASP A 118 5.97 -11.91 -15.76
CA ASP A 118 6.76 -12.89 -15.01
C ASP A 118 8.12 -12.39 -14.47
N SER A 119 8.22 -11.10 -14.14
CA SER A 119 9.49 -10.43 -13.80
C SER A 119 9.82 -10.40 -12.31
N PHE A 120 8.84 -10.59 -11.42
CA PHE A 120 9.02 -10.32 -9.98
C PHE A 120 8.60 -11.50 -9.10
N GLN A 121 9.47 -11.92 -8.17
CA GLN A 121 9.13 -12.95 -7.19
C GLN A 121 8.06 -12.49 -6.18
N ILE A 122 7.97 -11.19 -5.91
CA ILE A 122 6.97 -10.60 -5.03
C ILE A 122 6.48 -9.31 -5.69
N VAL A 123 5.16 -9.15 -5.78
CA VAL A 123 4.51 -7.90 -6.12
C VAL A 123 3.65 -7.48 -4.95
N SER A 124 3.93 -6.34 -4.36
CA SER A 124 3.26 -5.87 -3.14
C SER A 124 2.65 -4.48 -3.29
N VAL A 125 1.65 -4.20 -2.47
CA VAL A 125 1.09 -2.87 -2.27
C VAL A 125 0.72 -2.67 -0.80
N ALA A 126 1.02 -1.51 -0.25
CA ALA A 126 0.60 -1.16 1.11
C ALA A 126 -0.15 0.17 1.13
N PHE A 127 -1.44 0.10 1.49
CA PHE A 127 -2.34 1.26 1.64
C PHE A 127 -2.53 2.12 0.38
N GLY A 128 -2.28 1.51 -0.80
CA GLY A 128 -2.34 2.19 -2.09
C GLY A 128 -3.44 1.68 -3.02
N LEU A 129 -3.80 0.40 -2.96
CA LEU A 129 -4.69 -0.24 -3.93
C LEU A 129 -6.10 0.38 -3.93
N ARG A 130 -6.59 0.84 -2.79
CA ARG A 130 -7.89 1.51 -2.67
C ARG A 130 -7.97 2.83 -3.45
N ASN A 131 -6.82 3.44 -3.78
CA ASN A 131 -6.71 4.70 -4.51
C ASN A 131 -6.59 4.49 -6.03
N VAL A 132 -6.38 3.25 -6.46
CA VAL A 132 -6.36 2.88 -7.89
C VAL A 132 -7.78 2.98 -8.44
N GLN A 133 -7.93 3.63 -9.60
CA GLN A 133 -9.24 3.90 -10.19
C GLN A 133 -9.97 2.61 -10.53
N ASP A 134 -9.30 1.69 -11.20
CA ASP A 134 -9.76 0.34 -11.49
C ASP A 134 -8.93 -0.67 -10.69
N THR A 135 -9.47 -1.12 -9.56
CA THR A 135 -8.81 -2.08 -8.66
C THR A 135 -8.57 -3.43 -9.33
N ASP A 136 -9.50 -3.90 -10.18
CA ASP A 136 -9.39 -5.21 -10.82
C ASP A 136 -8.30 -5.19 -11.89
N ARG A 137 -8.19 -4.09 -12.65
CA ARG A 137 -7.08 -3.88 -13.58
C ARG A 137 -5.73 -3.79 -12.86
N GLY A 138 -5.67 -3.09 -11.74
CA GLY A 138 -4.46 -3.05 -10.90
C GLY A 138 -4.05 -4.42 -10.39
N LEU A 139 -5.01 -5.25 -9.93
CA LEU A 139 -4.76 -6.64 -9.53
C LEU A 139 -4.29 -7.50 -10.71
N ALA A 140 -4.90 -7.35 -11.89
CA ALA A 140 -4.48 -8.07 -13.10
C ALA A 140 -3.03 -7.74 -13.49
N GLU A 141 -2.63 -6.47 -13.43
CA GLU A 141 -1.26 -6.05 -13.68
C GLU A 141 -0.27 -6.60 -12.64
N MET A 142 -0.64 -6.59 -11.34
CA MET A 142 0.17 -7.23 -10.30
C MET A 142 0.40 -8.72 -10.58
N VAL A 143 -0.63 -9.43 -11.03
CA VAL A 143 -0.52 -10.84 -11.41
C VAL A 143 0.31 -11.02 -12.67
N ARG A 144 0.11 -10.18 -13.69
CA ARG A 144 0.85 -10.25 -14.95
C ARG A 144 2.36 -10.19 -14.72
N VAL A 145 2.82 -9.18 -13.97
CA VAL A 145 4.26 -8.97 -13.75
C VAL A 145 4.87 -9.88 -12.67
N CYS A 146 4.04 -10.56 -11.87
CA CYS A 146 4.49 -11.56 -10.91
C CYS A 146 4.94 -12.82 -11.62
N GLU A 147 6.08 -13.42 -11.25
CA GLU A 147 6.57 -14.68 -11.84
C GLU A 147 5.71 -15.89 -11.39
N PRO A 148 5.71 -17.02 -12.14
CA PRO A 148 5.08 -18.26 -11.71
C PRO A 148 5.60 -18.70 -10.33
N GLN A 149 4.70 -19.09 -9.42
CA GLN A 149 4.96 -19.36 -8.01
C GLN A 149 5.38 -18.13 -7.19
N GLY A 150 5.45 -16.95 -7.80
CA GLY A 150 5.63 -15.67 -7.11
C GLY A 150 4.42 -15.31 -6.25
N ARG A 151 4.54 -14.29 -5.42
CA ARG A 151 3.50 -13.91 -4.46
C ARG A 151 3.04 -12.48 -4.66
N VAL A 152 1.73 -12.30 -4.68
CA VAL A 152 1.09 -11.00 -4.64
C VAL A 152 0.61 -10.73 -3.21
N ALA A 153 0.99 -9.56 -2.66
CA ALA A 153 0.64 -9.16 -1.30
C ALA A 153 -0.04 -7.79 -1.28
N VAL A 154 -1.23 -7.73 -0.69
CA VAL A 154 -2.01 -6.50 -0.50
C VAL A 154 -2.17 -6.25 0.98
N LEU A 155 -1.59 -5.16 1.48
CA LEU A 155 -1.81 -4.67 2.84
C LEU A 155 -2.73 -3.45 2.78
N GLU A 156 -3.92 -3.56 3.35
CA GLU A 156 -4.91 -2.46 3.31
C GLU A 156 -5.66 -2.29 4.62
N PHE A 157 -6.20 -1.10 4.80
CA PHE A 157 -7.10 -0.83 5.92
C PHE A 157 -8.37 -1.67 5.80
N SER A 158 -8.91 -2.06 6.93
CA SER A 158 -10.15 -2.80 7.05
C SER A 158 -10.90 -2.40 8.33
N GLU A 159 -12.13 -2.82 8.45
CA GLU A 159 -12.90 -2.56 9.68
C GLU A 159 -12.61 -3.62 10.75
N PRO A 160 -12.35 -3.19 12.00
CA PRO A 160 -12.28 -4.10 13.13
C PRO A 160 -13.53 -4.97 13.26
N THR A 161 -13.34 -6.24 13.60
CA THR A 161 -14.46 -7.20 13.74
C THR A 161 -14.92 -7.37 15.18
N TRP A 162 -14.05 -7.07 16.17
CA TRP A 162 -14.39 -7.21 17.59
C TRP A 162 -15.17 -5.98 18.09
N GLN A 163 -16.40 -6.18 18.56
CA GLN A 163 -17.39 -5.12 18.81
C GLN A 163 -16.94 -3.96 19.72
N PRO A 164 -16.40 -4.16 20.92
CA PRO A 164 -16.00 -3.00 21.74
C PRO A 164 -14.96 -2.13 21.07
N PHE A 165 -13.99 -2.76 20.41
CA PHE A 165 -12.92 -2.06 19.70
C PHE A 165 -13.43 -1.43 18.39
N LYS A 166 -14.35 -2.07 17.68
CA LYS A 166 -14.97 -1.52 16.46
C LYS A 166 -15.67 -0.19 16.73
N ALA A 167 -16.43 -0.10 17.82
CA ALA A 167 -17.13 1.12 18.19
C ALA A 167 -16.15 2.27 18.52
N CYS A 168 -15.16 1.99 19.36
CA CYS A 168 -14.13 2.95 19.75
C CYS A 168 -13.28 3.42 18.56
N TYR A 169 -12.79 2.47 17.75
CA TYR A 169 -12.01 2.76 16.56
C TYR A 169 -12.82 3.53 15.51
N GLY A 170 -14.07 3.14 15.28
CA GLY A 170 -14.96 3.82 14.35
C GLY A 170 -15.27 5.27 14.79
N TRP A 171 -15.39 5.50 16.10
CA TRP A 171 -15.52 6.85 16.63
C TRP A 171 -14.23 7.68 16.41
N TYR A 172 -13.05 7.11 16.74
CA TYR A 172 -11.75 7.73 16.49
C TYR A 172 -11.57 8.06 15.01
N PHE A 173 -11.86 7.11 14.13
CA PHE A 173 -11.63 7.23 12.69
C PHE A 173 -12.53 8.28 12.03
N ARG A 174 -13.77 8.48 12.55
CA ARG A 174 -14.72 9.48 12.03
C ARG A 174 -14.59 10.86 12.66
N ASN A 175 -14.20 10.94 13.93
CA ASN A 175 -14.26 12.19 14.68
C ASN A 175 -12.90 12.79 15.02
N VAL A 176 -11.90 11.98 15.27
CA VAL A 176 -10.58 12.44 15.73
C VAL A 176 -9.62 12.56 14.54
N LEU A 177 -9.52 11.53 13.72
CA LEU A 177 -8.56 11.46 12.63
C LEU A 177 -8.71 12.60 11.61
N PRO A 178 -9.91 12.98 11.11
CA PRO A 178 -10.04 14.12 10.21
C PRO A 178 -9.64 15.45 10.83
N ARG A 179 -10.01 15.68 12.11
CA ARG A 179 -9.66 16.92 12.81
C ARG A 179 -8.16 17.07 13.06
N LEU A 180 -7.50 16.00 13.46
CA LEU A 180 -6.04 15.98 13.62
C LEU A 180 -5.35 16.18 12.28
N GLY A 181 -5.84 15.52 11.25
CA GLY A 181 -5.32 15.65 9.89
C GLY A 181 -5.39 17.08 9.37
N GLN A 182 -6.54 17.73 9.48
CA GLN A 182 -6.73 19.12 9.08
C GLN A 182 -5.88 20.11 9.89
N TRP A 183 -5.67 19.83 11.18
CA TRP A 183 -4.84 20.70 12.04
C TRP A 183 -3.36 20.66 11.68
N ILE A 184 -2.85 19.49 11.28
CA ILE A 184 -1.41 19.29 11.00
C ILE A 184 -1.06 19.59 9.54
N ALA A 185 -1.95 19.27 8.61
CA ALA A 185 -1.73 19.48 7.17
C ALA A 185 -3.00 20.02 6.51
N ARG A 186 -3.14 21.33 6.52
CA ARG A 186 -4.15 21.98 5.67
C ARG A 186 -3.82 21.70 4.20
N ASN A 187 -4.74 21.07 3.49
CA ASN A 187 -4.66 20.88 2.05
C ASN A 187 -6.03 21.16 1.41
N ASP A 188 -6.02 21.63 0.18
CA ASP A 188 -7.22 22.02 -0.55
C ASP A 188 -8.07 20.82 -0.99
N GLU A 189 -7.48 19.63 -1.05
CA GLU A 189 -8.10 18.38 -1.56
C GLU A 189 -8.67 17.47 -0.46
N ASP A 190 -8.65 17.92 0.79
CA ASP A 190 -9.27 17.24 1.94
C ASP A 190 -8.89 15.75 2.11
N ALA A 191 -7.59 15.46 2.00
CA ALA A 191 -7.05 14.09 2.04
C ALA A 191 -7.47 13.27 3.28
N TYR A 192 -7.82 13.94 4.38
CA TYR A 192 -8.17 13.27 5.63
C TYR A 192 -9.64 12.87 5.75
N ASN A 193 -10.53 13.54 5.03
CA ASN A 193 -11.91 13.05 4.84
C ASN A 193 -11.96 11.96 3.76
N TYR A 194 -11.10 12.06 2.75
CA TYR A 194 -10.95 11.02 1.73
C TYR A 194 -10.57 9.65 2.32
N LEU A 195 -9.74 9.59 3.37
CA LEU A 195 -9.29 8.32 3.94
C LEU A 195 -10.45 7.47 4.50
N PRO A 196 -11.33 7.95 5.39
CA PRO A 196 -12.49 7.18 5.86
C PRO A 196 -13.43 6.75 4.73
N GLU A 197 -13.68 7.62 3.77
CA GLU A 197 -14.55 7.35 2.64
C GLU A 197 -13.98 6.26 1.73
N SER A 198 -12.70 6.35 1.36
CA SER A 198 -12.04 5.38 0.50
C SER A 198 -11.91 4.00 1.15
N VAL A 199 -11.68 3.94 2.47
CA VAL A 199 -11.65 2.68 3.21
C VAL A 199 -13.04 2.04 3.25
N GLY A 200 -14.11 2.83 3.46
CA GLY A 200 -15.48 2.32 3.51
C GLY A 200 -16.01 1.78 2.17
N GLN A 201 -15.47 2.24 1.04
CA GLN A 201 -15.87 1.80 -0.30
C GLN A 201 -14.96 0.72 -0.89
N PHE A 202 -13.79 0.47 -0.28
CA PHE A 202 -12.86 -0.54 -0.77
C PHE A 202 -13.30 -1.95 -0.36
N PRO A 203 -13.28 -2.94 -1.28
CA PRO A 203 -13.61 -4.32 -0.95
C PRO A 203 -12.66 -4.86 0.12
N SER A 204 -13.20 -5.45 1.18
CA SER A 204 -12.41 -6.01 2.26
C SER A 204 -12.87 -7.43 2.63
N GLY A 205 -12.05 -8.18 3.36
CA GLY A 205 -12.35 -9.55 3.75
C GLY A 205 -12.48 -10.49 2.56
N THR A 206 -13.56 -11.25 2.49
CA THR A 206 -13.83 -12.23 1.43
C THR A 206 -13.97 -11.58 0.05
N ALA A 207 -14.56 -10.39 -0.01
CA ALA A 207 -14.74 -9.68 -1.28
C ALA A 207 -13.40 -9.36 -1.99
N LEU A 208 -12.34 -9.02 -1.25
CA LEU A 208 -11.03 -8.83 -1.87
C LEU A 208 -10.35 -10.16 -2.21
N LEU A 209 -10.53 -11.22 -1.39
CA LEU A 209 -10.03 -12.56 -1.73
C LEU A 209 -10.61 -13.06 -3.05
N GLU A 210 -11.93 -12.88 -3.25
CA GLU A 210 -12.61 -13.27 -4.49
C GLU A 210 -12.06 -12.51 -5.71
N ARG A 211 -11.81 -11.20 -5.58
CA ARG A 211 -11.18 -10.41 -6.66
C ARG A 211 -9.75 -10.87 -6.96
N MET A 212 -8.96 -11.16 -5.93
CA MET A 212 -7.60 -11.69 -6.10
C MET A 212 -7.61 -13.06 -6.80
N ALA A 213 -8.54 -13.94 -6.42
CA ALA A 213 -8.72 -15.24 -7.09
C ALA A 213 -9.19 -15.06 -8.54
N ALA A 214 -10.13 -14.15 -8.81
CA ALA A 214 -10.59 -13.82 -10.16
C ALA A 214 -9.48 -13.24 -11.05
N ALA A 215 -8.51 -12.53 -10.47
CA ALA A 215 -7.32 -12.06 -11.16
C ALA A 215 -6.30 -13.17 -11.50
N GLY A 216 -6.52 -14.42 -11.06
CA GLY A 216 -5.69 -15.58 -11.38
C GLY A 216 -4.78 -16.06 -10.24
N LEU A 217 -4.91 -15.51 -9.04
CA LEU A 217 -4.14 -15.95 -7.88
C LEU A 217 -4.75 -17.21 -7.23
N ARG A 218 -3.88 -18.11 -6.82
CA ARG A 218 -4.21 -19.34 -6.08
C ARG A 218 -3.85 -19.18 -4.61
N GLU A 219 -4.36 -20.06 -3.75
CA GLU A 219 -4.06 -20.11 -2.31
C GLU A 219 -4.25 -18.75 -1.61
N VAL A 220 -5.23 -17.96 -2.10
CA VAL A 220 -5.48 -16.66 -1.53
C VAL A 220 -5.94 -16.76 -0.07
N CYS A 221 -5.25 -16.04 0.78
CA CYS A 221 -5.54 -16.02 2.21
C CYS A 221 -5.42 -14.61 2.79
N LEU A 222 -6.06 -14.38 3.92
CA LEU A 222 -5.96 -13.11 4.64
C LEU A 222 -5.48 -13.32 6.09
N LYS A 223 -4.81 -12.30 6.60
CA LYS A 223 -4.45 -12.18 8.01
C LYS A 223 -4.82 -10.80 8.54
N ARG A 224 -5.76 -10.75 9.47
CA ARG A 224 -6.11 -9.52 10.18
C ARG A 224 -4.98 -9.12 11.13
N LEU A 225 -4.65 -7.83 11.14
CA LEU A 225 -3.64 -7.22 11.99
C LEU A 225 -4.30 -6.20 12.89
N THR A 226 -3.81 -6.04 14.12
CA THR A 226 -4.33 -5.06 15.09
C THR A 226 -5.86 -5.08 15.15
N PHE A 227 -6.43 -6.22 15.59
CA PHE A 227 -7.88 -6.44 15.72
C PHE A 227 -8.70 -6.19 14.43
N GLY A 228 -8.03 -6.19 13.26
CA GLY A 228 -8.67 -5.99 11.96
C GLY A 228 -8.65 -4.53 11.45
N VAL A 229 -7.87 -3.64 12.06
CA VAL A 229 -7.63 -2.28 11.53
C VAL A 229 -6.92 -2.32 10.18
N ALA A 230 -5.99 -3.26 10.02
CA ALA A 230 -5.38 -3.57 8.74
C ALA A 230 -5.50 -5.07 8.45
N THR A 231 -5.55 -5.42 7.19
CA THR A 231 -5.57 -6.81 6.74
C THR A 231 -4.52 -7.00 5.66
N LEU A 232 -3.73 -8.04 5.82
CA LEU A 232 -2.78 -8.52 4.83
C LEU A 232 -3.41 -9.67 4.05
N TYR A 233 -3.50 -9.51 2.74
CA TYR A 233 -3.93 -10.54 1.79
C TYR A 233 -2.72 -11.03 1.01
N VAL A 234 -2.66 -12.33 0.76
CA VAL A 234 -1.57 -12.96 0.00
C VAL A 234 -2.16 -14.01 -0.92
N GLY A 235 -1.69 -14.05 -2.15
CA GLY A 235 -1.96 -15.10 -3.11
C GLY A 235 -0.71 -15.50 -3.87
N VAL A 236 -0.72 -16.65 -4.51
CA VAL A 236 0.36 -17.22 -5.33
C VAL A 236 -0.09 -17.22 -6.79
N LYS A 237 0.77 -16.79 -7.71
CA LYS A 237 0.52 -16.91 -9.16
C LYS A 237 0.66 -18.34 -9.67
#